data_a20963131a8b752cefc9e9e49b6fca1f
#
_entry.id   a20963131a8b752cefc9e9e49b6fca1f
#
_cell.length_a   1.000
_cell.length_b   1.000
_cell.length_c   1.000
_cell.angle_alpha   90.00
_cell.angle_beta   90.00
_cell.angle_gamma   90.00
#
_symmetry.space_group_name_H-M   'P 1'
#
loop_
_entity.id
_entity.type
_entity.pdbx_description
1 polymer ?
#
loop_
_entity_poly.entity_id
_entity_poly.type
_entity_poly.pdbx_seq_one_letter_code
_entity_poly.pdbx_strand_id
1 'polypeptide(L)'
;MKKQRIKEVIVVEGRYDRNMLLQVVDATVVETGGFSVFNDREKLNFLRRLAEKRGLILLTDSDGAGFVIRNYLKGALPKEHVKQAYIPDMPGKERRKRKPGKEGKLGVEGMSPQVLLEALRRSGATFADESPTMEKNAITKADLLEKGLIGPGSTQTRNELLHRLELPVHLSPNAVLEALNLLMSQEEFYELQ
;
A
#
# COMPACT_ATOMS: atom_id res chain seq x y z
N MET A 1 -16.98 8.38 13.27
CA MET A 1 -17.58 8.05 11.96
C MET A 1 -16.99 6.74 11.49
N LYS A 2 -17.81 5.83 10.92
CA LYS A 2 -17.30 4.60 10.32
C LYS A 2 -16.47 4.94 9.07
N LYS A 3 -15.29 4.36 8.92
CA LYS A 3 -14.42 4.61 7.77
C LYS A 3 -15.02 3.99 6.52
N GLN A 4 -14.95 4.69 5.39
CA GLN A 4 -15.39 4.15 4.11
C GLN A 4 -14.34 3.16 3.59
N ARG A 5 -14.79 1.98 3.15
CA ARG A 5 -13.90 0.94 2.60
C ARG A 5 -13.59 1.24 1.13
N ILE A 6 -12.31 1.08 0.76
CA ILE A 6 -11.83 1.21 -0.63
C ILE A 6 -11.27 -0.14 -1.08
N LYS A 7 -11.64 -0.56 -2.30
CA LYS A 7 -11.24 -1.87 -2.84
C LYS A 7 -9.79 -1.89 -3.32
N GLU A 8 -9.36 -0.82 -3.95
CA GLU A 8 -8.00 -0.69 -4.48
C GLU A 8 -6.98 -0.57 -3.33
N VAL A 9 -5.73 -0.89 -3.65
CA VAL A 9 -4.59 -0.62 -2.78
C VAL A 9 -4.12 0.81 -3.01
N ILE A 10 -4.00 1.60 -1.95
CA ILE A 10 -3.48 2.98 -2.03
C ILE A 10 -1.96 2.93 -1.85
N VAL A 11 -1.24 3.52 -2.80
CA VAL A 11 0.22 3.61 -2.76
C VAL A 11 0.62 5.04 -2.40
N VAL A 12 1.42 5.17 -1.34
CA VAL A 12 1.90 6.45 -0.80
C VAL A 12 3.42 6.47 -0.70
N GLU A 13 4.01 7.63 -0.41
CA GLU A 13 5.46 7.76 -0.33
C GLU A 13 6.02 7.15 0.94
N GLY A 14 5.41 7.43 2.10
CA GLY A 14 5.99 7.07 3.37
C GLY A 14 5.01 6.70 4.47
N ARG A 15 5.60 6.32 5.61
CA ARG A 15 4.87 5.82 6.78
C ARG A 15 3.86 6.83 7.35
N TYR A 16 4.16 8.10 7.32
CA TYR A 16 3.28 9.11 7.89
C TYR A 16 2.03 9.32 7.04
N ASP A 17 2.17 9.29 5.72
CA ASP A 17 1.06 9.33 4.76
C ASP A 17 0.15 8.10 4.94
N ARG A 18 0.77 6.91 5.04
CA ARG A 18 0.07 5.65 5.35
C ARG A 18 -0.74 5.78 6.65
N ASN A 19 -0.11 6.24 7.72
CA ASN A 19 -0.77 6.37 9.02
C ASN A 19 -1.94 7.37 8.97
N MET A 20 -1.79 8.46 8.23
CA MET A 20 -2.87 9.45 8.03
C MET A 20 -4.04 8.84 7.27
N LEU A 21 -3.79 8.15 6.17
CA LEU A 21 -4.84 7.50 5.38
C LEU A 21 -5.59 6.42 6.15
N LEU A 22 -4.89 5.60 6.93
CA LEU A 22 -5.51 4.58 7.78
C LEU A 22 -6.44 5.16 8.86
N GLN A 23 -6.32 6.44 9.20
CA GLN A 23 -7.28 7.12 10.07
C GLN A 23 -8.54 7.57 9.31
N VAL A 24 -8.44 7.80 8.00
CA VAL A 24 -9.49 8.38 7.16
C VAL A 24 -10.35 7.32 6.47
N VAL A 25 -9.72 6.27 5.93
CA VAL A 25 -10.39 5.19 5.18
C VAL A 25 -10.04 3.81 5.72
N ASP A 26 -10.89 2.84 5.41
CA ASP A 26 -10.61 1.41 5.55
C ASP A 26 -10.10 0.90 4.20
N ALA A 27 -8.78 0.87 4.07
CA ALA A 27 -8.10 0.48 2.83
C ALA A 27 -6.75 -0.16 3.13
N THR A 28 -6.27 -0.96 2.20
CA THR A 28 -4.87 -1.36 2.20
C THR A 28 -4.01 -0.21 1.70
N VAL A 29 -3.01 0.18 2.47
CA VAL A 29 -2.08 1.26 2.12
C VAL A 29 -0.65 0.74 2.11
N VAL A 30 0.03 0.86 0.98
CA VAL A 30 1.41 0.43 0.77
C VAL A 30 2.31 1.66 0.58
N GLU A 31 3.44 1.69 1.27
CA GLU A 31 4.44 2.77 1.14
C GLU A 31 5.55 2.38 0.15
N THR A 32 5.95 3.33 -0.68
CA THR A 32 7.06 3.13 -1.62
C THR A 32 8.42 3.21 -0.94
N GLY A 33 8.53 3.94 0.16
CA GLY A 33 9.80 4.29 0.78
C GLY A 33 10.51 5.46 0.05
N GLY A 34 9.75 6.33 -0.58
CA GLY A 34 10.27 7.46 -1.34
C GLY A 34 11.10 7.01 -2.55
N PHE A 35 12.25 7.64 -2.77
CA PHE A 35 13.13 7.34 -3.91
C PHE A 35 13.74 5.93 -3.90
N SER A 36 13.68 5.18 -2.80
CA SER A 36 14.19 3.80 -2.77
C SER A 36 13.48 2.89 -3.78
N VAL A 37 12.23 3.19 -4.14
CA VAL A 37 11.44 2.43 -5.11
C VAL A 37 12.10 2.35 -6.50
N PHE A 38 12.96 3.28 -6.87
CA PHE A 38 13.64 3.27 -8.17
C PHE A 38 14.61 2.10 -8.34
N ASN A 39 15.16 1.60 -7.24
CA ASN A 39 16.12 0.50 -7.21
C ASN A 39 15.55 -0.78 -6.60
N ASP A 40 14.30 -0.78 -6.20
CA ASP A 40 13.64 -1.90 -5.53
C ASP A 40 12.75 -2.67 -6.54
N ARG A 41 13.37 -3.59 -7.28
CA ARG A 41 12.67 -4.43 -8.27
C ARG A 41 11.62 -5.34 -7.64
N GLU A 42 11.89 -5.86 -6.44
CA GLU A 42 10.96 -6.75 -5.74
C GLU A 42 9.69 -5.99 -5.35
N LYS A 43 9.83 -4.79 -4.79
CA LYS A 43 8.70 -3.91 -4.49
C LYS A 43 7.91 -3.54 -5.75
N LEU A 44 8.60 -3.24 -6.84
CA LEU A 44 7.94 -2.92 -8.10
C LEU A 44 7.13 -4.10 -8.66
N ASN A 45 7.68 -5.31 -8.61
CA ASN A 45 6.96 -6.53 -9.00
C ASN A 45 5.76 -6.79 -8.07
N PHE A 46 5.92 -6.59 -6.78
CA PHE A 46 4.81 -6.67 -5.83
C PHE A 46 3.69 -5.69 -6.16
N LEU A 47 4.02 -4.42 -6.46
CA LEU A 47 3.04 -3.41 -6.87
C LEU A 47 2.34 -3.76 -8.18
N ARG A 48 3.05 -4.35 -9.17
CA ARG A 48 2.44 -4.83 -10.43
C ARG A 48 1.38 -5.90 -10.17
N ARG A 49 1.70 -6.90 -9.36
CA ARG A 49 0.77 -7.97 -8.99
C ARG A 49 -0.45 -7.44 -8.24
N LEU A 50 -0.26 -6.47 -7.34
CA LEU A 50 -1.37 -5.80 -6.65
C LEU A 50 -2.24 -4.99 -7.63
N ALA A 51 -1.62 -4.30 -8.61
CA ALA A 51 -2.34 -3.58 -9.64
C ALA A 51 -3.28 -4.51 -10.41
N GLU A 52 -2.77 -5.64 -10.88
CA GLU A 52 -3.55 -6.64 -11.63
C GLU A 52 -4.67 -7.27 -10.80
N LYS A 53 -4.42 -7.60 -9.53
CA LYS A 53 -5.42 -8.26 -8.67
C LYS A 53 -6.48 -7.33 -8.10
N ARG A 54 -6.11 -6.12 -7.72
CA ARG A 54 -6.99 -5.23 -6.94
C ARG A 54 -7.13 -3.83 -7.51
N GLY A 55 -6.26 -3.44 -8.43
CA GLY A 55 -6.09 -2.06 -8.83
C GLY A 55 -5.28 -1.26 -7.80
N LEU A 56 -4.64 -0.20 -8.26
CA LEU A 56 -3.89 0.73 -7.40
C LEU A 56 -4.42 2.15 -7.51
N ILE A 57 -4.25 2.91 -6.44
CA ILE A 57 -4.42 4.36 -6.42
C ILE A 57 -3.09 4.97 -5.99
N LEU A 58 -2.42 5.73 -6.87
CA LEU A 58 -1.21 6.46 -6.51
C LEU A 58 -1.59 7.79 -5.86
N LEU A 59 -1.18 7.99 -4.63
CA LEU A 59 -1.38 9.22 -3.86
C LEU A 59 -0.04 9.68 -3.28
N THR A 60 0.63 10.58 -3.98
CA THR A 60 1.92 11.18 -3.57
C THR A 60 1.74 12.63 -3.20
N ASP A 61 2.75 13.22 -2.57
CA ASP A 61 2.78 14.64 -2.28
C ASP A 61 2.67 15.49 -3.56
N SER A 62 2.22 16.73 -3.42
CA SER A 62 2.07 17.68 -4.53
C SER A 62 3.36 18.50 -4.79
N ASP A 63 4.50 18.03 -4.31
CA ASP A 63 5.81 18.64 -4.57
C ASP A 63 6.56 17.93 -5.71
N GLY A 64 7.71 18.50 -6.11
CA GLY A 64 8.53 17.96 -7.19
C GLY A 64 9.01 16.53 -6.93
N ALA A 65 9.30 16.16 -5.68
CA ALA A 65 9.72 14.81 -5.33
C ALA A 65 8.58 13.81 -5.53
N GLY A 66 7.37 14.14 -5.06
CA GLY A 66 6.17 13.33 -5.24
C GLY A 66 5.83 13.13 -6.71
N PHE A 67 5.96 14.16 -7.54
CA PHE A 67 5.75 14.02 -8.98
C PHE A 67 6.79 13.12 -9.67
N VAL A 68 8.05 13.14 -9.26
CA VAL A 68 9.09 12.25 -9.81
C VAL A 68 8.76 10.78 -9.47
N ILE A 69 8.41 10.47 -8.22
CA ILE A 69 8.02 9.13 -7.79
C ILE A 69 6.76 8.67 -8.55
N ARG A 70 5.74 9.51 -8.64
CA ARG A 70 4.50 9.25 -9.38
C ARG A 70 4.76 8.93 -10.85
N ASN A 71 5.55 9.75 -11.54
CA ASN A 71 5.85 9.55 -12.96
C ASN A 71 6.61 8.25 -13.20
N TYR A 72 7.54 7.90 -12.32
CA TYR A 72 8.22 6.62 -12.38
C TYR A 72 7.25 5.44 -12.24
N LEU A 73 6.40 5.44 -11.20
CA LEU A 73 5.42 4.38 -10.98
C LEU A 73 4.41 4.29 -12.13
N LYS A 74 3.94 5.43 -12.63
CA LYS A 74 3.04 5.50 -13.79
C LYS A 74 3.64 4.88 -15.06
N GLY A 75 4.96 5.00 -15.24
CA GLY A 75 5.69 4.38 -16.36
C GLY A 75 5.97 2.89 -16.17
N ALA A 76 6.09 2.44 -14.92
CA ALA A 76 6.53 1.09 -14.56
C ALA A 76 5.38 0.11 -14.23
N LEU A 77 4.16 0.61 -14.02
CA LEU A 77 2.97 -0.16 -13.64
C LEU A 77 1.95 -0.23 -14.79
N PRO A 78 1.09 -1.27 -14.85
CA PRO A 78 0.05 -1.41 -15.87
C PRO A 78 -0.99 -0.28 -15.73
N LYS A 79 -1.06 0.58 -16.74
CA LYS A 79 -1.82 1.85 -16.71
C LYS A 79 -3.31 1.66 -16.47
N GLU A 80 -3.88 0.59 -17.02
CA GLU A 80 -5.30 0.23 -16.93
C GLU A 80 -5.75 -0.12 -15.51
N HIS A 81 -4.80 -0.48 -14.64
CA HIS A 81 -5.06 -0.87 -13.26
C HIS A 81 -4.62 0.20 -12.24
N VAL A 82 -4.18 1.37 -12.72
CA VAL A 82 -3.60 2.41 -11.84
C VAL A 82 -4.36 3.72 -11.96
N LYS A 83 -5.06 4.09 -10.90
CA LYS A 83 -5.74 5.37 -10.71
C LYS A 83 -4.78 6.41 -10.11
N GLN A 84 -5.04 7.68 -10.40
CA GLN A 84 -4.21 8.79 -9.93
C GLN A 84 -5.03 9.70 -9.00
N ALA A 85 -4.67 9.76 -7.73
CA ALA A 85 -5.23 10.71 -6.77
C ALA A 85 -4.29 11.89 -6.57
N TYR A 86 -4.82 13.10 -6.54
CA TYR A 86 -4.07 14.33 -6.35
C TYR A 86 -4.62 15.11 -5.17
N ILE A 87 -3.73 15.51 -4.27
CA ILE A 87 -4.01 16.50 -3.23
C ILE A 87 -3.78 17.91 -3.78
N PRO A 88 -4.51 18.92 -3.29
CA PRO A 88 -4.29 20.31 -3.68
C PRO A 88 -2.96 20.85 -3.14
N ASP A 89 -2.42 21.84 -3.84
CA ASP A 89 -1.29 22.63 -3.34
C ASP A 89 -1.74 23.52 -2.18
N MET A 90 -1.37 23.14 -0.97
CA MET A 90 -1.68 23.90 0.24
C MET A 90 -0.38 24.38 0.90
N PRO A 91 -0.17 25.69 1.05
CA PRO A 91 0.97 26.22 1.79
C PRO A 91 0.92 25.76 3.25
N GLY A 92 2.05 25.35 3.79
CA GLY A 92 2.11 24.95 5.20
C GLY A 92 3.30 24.08 5.54
N LYS A 93 3.22 23.58 6.76
CA LYS A 93 4.23 22.71 7.36
C LYS A 93 3.52 21.63 8.17
N GLU A 94 3.88 20.39 7.97
CA GLU A 94 3.37 19.29 8.78
C GLU A 94 3.78 19.49 10.26
N ARG A 95 2.87 19.15 11.17
CA ARG A 95 3.06 19.34 12.64
C ARG A 95 4.35 18.72 13.15
N ARG A 96 4.76 17.61 12.58
CA ARG A 96 5.97 16.87 12.96
C ARG A 96 7.28 17.57 12.55
N LYS A 97 7.29 18.26 11.42
CA LYS A 97 8.48 18.89 10.86
C LYS A 97 8.83 20.18 11.61
N ARG A 98 10.12 20.41 11.88
CA ARG A 98 10.60 21.68 12.47
C ARG A 98 10.53 22.84 11.47
N LYS A 99 10.78 22.57 10.18
CA LYS A 99 10.74 23.54 9.08
C LYS A 99 9.82 23.03 7.98
N PRO A 100 9.23 23.92 7.15
CA PRO A 100 8.52 23.53 5.95
C PRO A 100 9.41 22.68 5.03
N GLY A 101 8.79 21.85 4.18
CA GLY A 101 9.48 21.22 3.06
C GLY A 101 10.07 22.25 2.09
N LYS A 102 10.87 21.81 1.14
CA LYS A 102 11.59 22.70 0.19
C LYS A 102 10.66 23.66 -0.56
N GLU A 103 9.44 23.22 -0.87
CA GLU A 103 8.44 24.03 -1.59
C GLU A 103 7.42 24.69 -0.65
N GLY A 104 7.52 24.51 0.65
CA GLY A 104 6.61 25.12 1.62
C GLY A 104 5.17 24.62 1.54
N LYS A 105 4.95 23.44 0.95
CA LYS A 105 3.64 22.82 0.77
C LYS A 105 3.41 21.71 1.80
N LEU A 106 2.14 21.50 2.15
CA LEU A 106 1.70 20.32 2.91
C LEU A 106 1.68 19.09 2.00
N GLY A 107 2.25 17.99 2.49
CA GLY A 107 2.11 16.68 1.89
C GLY A 107 0.82 15.96 2.35
N VAL A 108 0.65 14.71 1.93
CA VAL A 108 -0.49 13.83 2.30
C VAL A 108 -0.67 13.77 3.82
N GLU A 109 0.42 13.66 4.57
CA GLU A 109 0.42 13.65 6.05
C GLU A 109 -0.27 14.91 6.64
N GLY A 110 -0.15 16.06 5.99
CA GLY A 110 -0.66 17.35 6.48
C GLY A 110 -2.09 17.69 6.05
N MET A 111 -2.70 16.88 5.18
CA MET A 111 -4.04 17.14 4.66
C MET A 111 -5.13 16.79 5.67
N SER A 112 -6.26 17.50 5.58
CA SER A 112 -7.44 17.13 6.36
C SER A 112 -8.09 15.85 5.82
N PRO A 113 -8.83 15.09 6.67
CA PRO A 113 -9.55 13.90 6.24
C PRO A 113 -10.50 14.15 5.05
N GLN A 114 -11.16 15.31 5.00
CA GLN A 114 -12.07 15.70 3.94
C GLN A 114 -11.35 15.86 2.60
N VAL A 115 -10.18 16.52 2.60
CA VAL A 115 -9.35 16.70 1.40
C VAL A 115 -8.88 15.36 0.85
N LEU A 116 -8.45 14.44 1.72
CA LEU A 116 -8.00 13.10 1.30
C LEU A 116 -9.16 12.27 0.73
N LEU A 117 -10.33 12.28 1.36
CA LEU A 117 -11.52 11.60 0.85
C LEU A 117 -11.94 12.14 -0.53
N GLU A 118 -11.91 13.46 -0.70
CA GLU A 118 -12.24 14.10 -1.97
C GLU A 118 -11.22 13.74 -3.07
N ALA A 119 -9.92 13.74 -2.75
CA ALA A 119 -8.88 13.31 -3.68
C ALA A 119 -9.08 11.86 -4.14
N LEU A 120 -9.43 10.96 -3.22
CA LEU A 120 -9.75 9.57 -3.52
C LEU A 120 -11.01 9.43 -4.37
N ARG A 121 -12.07 10.18 -4.08
CA ARG A 121 -13.30 10.17 -4.91
C ARG A 121 -13.02 10.65 -6.34
N ARG A 122 -12.29 11.74 -6.50
CA ARG A 122 -11.90 12.27 -7.81
C ARG A 122 -11.02 11.33 -8.62
N SER A 123 -10.23 10.49 -7.97
CA SER A 123 -9.45 9.45 -8.64
C SER A 123 -10.29 8.31 -9.20
N GLY A 124 -11.59 8.26 -8.87
CA GLY A 124 -12.47 7.15 -9.21
C GLY A 124 -12.27 5.93 -8.31
N ALA A 125 -11.82 6.13 -7.07
CA ALA A 125 -11.71 5.05 -6.07
C ALA A 125 -13.03 4.30 -5.94
N THR A 126 -12.97 2.98 -5.84
CA THR A 126 -14.15 2.13 -5.67
C THR A 126 -14.48 2.00 -4.19
N PHE A 127 -15.44 2.78 -3.73
CA PHE A 127 -15.97 2.66 -2.38
C PHE A 127 -16.91 1.46 -2.31
N ALA A 128 -16.61 0.53 -1.41
CA ALA A 128 -17.49 -0.62 -1.16
C ALA A 128 -18.62 -0.21 -0.23
N ASP A 129 -19.85 -0.54 -0.60
CA ASP A 129 -21.00 -0.44 0.30
C ASP A 129 -20.79 -1.35 1.52
N GLU A 130 -21.41 -0.98 2.64
CA GLU A 130 -21.19 -1.51 3.99
C GLU A 130 -21.67 -2.96 4.22
N SER A 131 -21.40 -3.88 3.34
CA SER A 131 -21.52 -5.29 3.70
C SER A 131 -20.20 -5.75 4.31
N PRO A 132 -20.19 -6.20 5.56
CA PRO A 132 -19.02 -6.82 6.14
C PRO A 132 -18.85 -8.20 5.51
N THR A 133 -18.36 -8.28 4.31
CA THR A 133 -17.63 -9.46 3.91
C THR A 133 -16.28 -9.36 4.61
N MET A 134 -16.20 -9.78 5.88
CA MET A 134 -15.02 -10.50 6.31
C MET A 134 -14.76 -11.50 5.19
N GLU A 135 -13.62 -11.38 4.53
CA GLU A 135 -13.14 -12.46 3.70
C GLU A 135 -13.14 -13.68 4.61
N LYS A 136 -14.15 -14.55 4.45
CA LYS A 136 -14.38 -15.73 5.30
C LYS A 136 -13.19 -16.69 5.28
N ASN A 137 -12.20 -16.43 4.44
CA ASN A 137 -11.04 -17.25 4.16
C ASN A 137 -9.76 -16.41 4.11
N ALA A 138 -9.57 -15.49 5.05
CA ALA A 138 -8.29 -14.78 5.17
C ALA A 138 -7.23 -15.71 5.77
N ILE A 139 -6.01 -15.67 5.21
CA ILE A 139 -4.85 -16.35 5.78
C ILE A 139 -4.58 -15.76 7.17
N THR A 140 -4.36 -16.63 8.15
CA THR A 140 -4.14 -16.27 9.55
C THR A 140 -2.69 -16.55 9.98
N LYS A 141 -2.32 -16.08 11.16
CA LYS A 141 -1.02 -16.46 11.75
C LYS A 141 -0.93 -17.96 12.05
N ALA A 142 -2.05 -18.61 12.34
CA ALA A 142 -2.09 -20.05 12.56
C ALA A 142 -1.72 -20.80 11.27
N ASP A 143 -2.25 -20.35 10.13
CA ASP A 143 -1.92 -20.93 8.82
C ASP A 143 -0.43 -20.75 8.48
N LEU A 144 0.16 -19.59 8.80
CA LEU A 144 1.59 -19.38 8.64
C LEU A 144 2.44 -20.28 9.54
N LEU A 145 1.98 -20.51 10.77
CA LEU A 145 2.67 -21.42 11.72
C LEU A 145 2.60 -22.86 11.21
N GLU A 146 1.45 -23.31 10.76
CA GLU A 146 1.21 -24.65 10.20
C GLU A 146 2.12 -24.93 8.99
N LYS A 147 2.27 -23.95 8.09
CA LYS A 147 3.18 -24.04 6.92
C LYS A 147 4.66 -23.78 7.29
N GLY A 148 5.01 -23.60 8.57
CA GLY A 148 6.38 -23.38 9.01
C GLY A 148 6.99 -22.04 8.55
N LEU A 149 6.16 -21.05 8.25
CA LEU A 149 6.60 -19.72 7.79
C LEU A 149 6.87 -18.74 8.93
N ILE A 150 6.40 -19.06 10.15
CA ILE A 150 6.71 -18.33 11.38
C ILE A 150 7.04 -19.32 12.49
N GLY A 151 7.73 -18.85 13.53
CA GLY A 151 8.20 -19.68 14.64
C GLY A 151 9.68 -20.03 14.54
N PRO A 152 10.20 -20.84 15.49
CA PRO A 152 11.62 -21.23 15.51
C PRO A 152 12.02 -21.97 14.23
N GLY A 153 13.13 -21.59 13.60
CA GLY A 153 13.65 -22.25 12.40
C GLY A 153 12.93 -21.89 11.09
N SER A 154 11.89 -21.05 11.11
CA SER A 154 11.06 -20.73 9.95
C SER A 154 11.73 -19.84 8.87
N THR A 155 12.92 -19.30 9.14
CA THR A 155 13.54 -18.27 8.27
C THR A 155 13.84 -18.81 6.88
N GLN A 156 14.34 -20.03 6.75
CA GLN A 156 14.67 -20.62 5.46
C GLN A 156 13.40 -20.85 4.64
N THR A 157 12.43 -21.57 5.19
CA THR A 157 11.14 -21.87 4.51
C THR A 157 10.43 -20.59 4.08
N ARG A 158 10.41 -19.58 4.95
CA ARG A 158 9.83 -18.28 4.64
C ARG A 158 10.57 -17.59 3.49
N ASN A 159 11.90 -17.56 3.50
CA ASN A 159 12.68 -16.93 2.44
C ASN A 159 12.49 -17.65 1.10
N GLU A 160 12.43 -18.97 1.07
CA GLU A 160 12.15 -19.76 -0.13
C GLU A 160 10.78 -19.42 -0.72
N LEU A 161 9.75 -19.32 0.14
CA LEU A 161 8.43 -18.89 -0.30
C LEU A 161 8.44 -17.45 -0.84
N LEU A 162 9.08 -16.52 -0.14
CA LEU A 162 9.17 -15.12 -0.56
C LEU A 162 9.91 -14.99 -1.89
N HIS A 163 11.02 -15.70 -2.10
CA HIS A 163 11.70 -15.74 -3.39
C HIS A 163 10.81 -16.27 -4.51
N ARG A 164 10.11 -17.38 -4.27
CA ARG A 164 9.19 -17.96 -5.26
C ARG A 164 8.04 -17.02 -5.60
N LEU A 165 7.58 -16.23 -4.64
CA LEU A 165 6.53 -15.23 -4.82
C LEU A 165 7.07 -13.86 -5.28
N GLU A 166 8.37 -13.75 -5.53
CA GLU A 166 9.04 -12.48 -5.88
C GLU A 166 8.75 -11.37 -4.86
N LEU A 167 8.74 -11.73 -3.57
CA LEU A 167 8.55 -10.82 -2.45
C LEU A 167 9.85 -10.53 -1.73
N PRO A 168 10.01 -9.33 -1.14
CA PRO A 168 11.20 -8.98 -0.37
C PRO A 168 11.43 -9.95 0.79
N VAL A 169 12.63 -10.53 0.90
CA VAL A 169 12.98 -11.48 1.96
C VAL A 169 13.08 -10.85 3.35
N HIS A 170 13.18 -9.52 3.42
CA HIS A 170 13.27 -8.78 4.68
C HIS A 170 11.90 -8.45 5.32
N LEU A 171 10.80 -8.97 4.76
CA LEU A 171 9.49 -8.77 5.34
C LEU A 171 9.39 -9.39 6.74
N SER A 172 8.89 -8.62 7.70
CA SER A 172 8.54 -9.16 9.01
C SER A 172 7.40 -10.18 8.90
N PRO A 173 7.24 -11.11 9.86
CA PRO A 173 6.14 -12.08 9.83
C PRO A 173 4.74 -11.45 9.63
N ASN A 174 4.50 -10.28 10.23
CA ASN A 174 3.23 -9.55 10.03
C ASN A 174 3.11 -8.98 8.61
N ALA A 175 4.20 -8.46 8.05
CA ALA A 175 4.22 -7.96 6.68
C ALA A 175 4.07 -9.10 5.64
N VAL A 176 4.62 -10.29 5.94
CA VAL A 176 4.39 -11.50 5.12
C VAL A 176 2.90 -11.87 5.13
N LEU A 177 2.27 -11.91 6.30
CA LEU A 177 0.83 -12.19 6.40
C LEU A 177 -0.01 -11.18 5.61
N GLU A 178 0.31 -9.90 5.76
CA GLU A 178 -0.36 -8.82 5.01
C GLU A 178 -0.18 -9.01 3.50
N ALA A 179 1.06 -9.25 3.03
CA ALA A 179 1.37 -9.44 1.63
C ALA A 179 0.66 -10.68 1.03
N LEU A 180 0.64 -11.80 1.74
CA LEU A 180 -0.05 -13.01 1.29
C LEU A 180 -1.56 -12.79 1.16
N ASN A 181 -2.19 -12.17 2.17
CA ASN A 181 -3.62 -11.85 2.10
C ASN A 181 -3.99 -10.86 0.98
N LEU A 182 -3.02 -10.08 0.49
CA LEU A 182 -3.21 -9.21 -0.67
C LEU A 182 -3.10 -9.96 -1.99
N LEU A 183 -2.25 -10.97 -2.04
CA LEU A 183 -1.91 -11.68 -3.27
C LEU A 183 -2.78 -12.91 -3.52
N MET A 184 -3.34 -13.54 -2.48
CA MET A 184 -4.03 -14.82 -2.65
C MET A 184 -5.09 -15.05 -1.58
N SER A 185 -6.03 -15.97 -1.87
CA SER A 185 -6.98 -16.49 -0.89
C SER A 185 -6.32 -17.53 0.03
N GLN A 186 -6.99 -17.90 1.11
CA GLN A 186 -6.53 -18.98 1.99
C GLN A 186 -6.45 -20.32 1.23
N GLU A 187 -7.38 -20.59 0.32
CA GLU A 187 -7.38 -21.80 -0.52
C GLU A 187 -6.13 -21.84 -1.41
N GLU A 188 -5.89 -20.77 -2.16
CA GLU A 188 -4.66 -20.63 -3.00
C GLU A 188 -3.38 -20.77 -2.15
N PHE A 189 -3.38 -20.30 -0.91
CA PHE A 189 -2.25 -20.42 0.01
C PHE A 189 -1.98 -21.86 0.42
N TYR A 190 -3.03 -22.66 0.68
CA TYR A 190 -2.87 -24.07 1.03
C TYR A 190 -2.46 -24.94 -0.17
N GLU A 191 -2.78 -24.51 -1.40
CA GLU A 191 -2.33 -25.16 -2.64
C GLU A 191 -0.87 -24.88 -2.98
N LEU A 192 -0.24 -23.89 -2.37
CA LEU A 192 1.19 -23.64 -2.52
C LEU A 192 2.00 -24.82 -1.94
N GLN A 193 2.66 -25.56 -2.84
CA GLN A 193 3.61 -26.62 -2.51
C GLN A 193 5.00 -26.06 -2.17
#